data_8e7a48093f8fcc923067a233fbe46715
#
_entry.id   8e7a48093f8fcc923067a233fbe46715
#
_cell.length_a   1.000
_cell.length_b   1.000
_cell.length_c   1.000
_cell.angle_alpha   90.00
_cell.angle_beta   90.00
_cell.angle_gamma   90.00
#
_symmetry.space_group_name_H-M   'P 1'
#
loop_
_entity.id
_entity.type
_entity.pdbx_description
1 polymer ?
#
loop_
_entity_poly.entity_id
_entity_poly.type
_entity_poly.pdbx_seq_one_letter_code
_entity_poly.pdbx_strand_id
1 'polypeptide(L)'
;MEKALMRPLFEWLMPLLAWSVVIWRTPSAFGSRANRALWTTFVSGAVGLTTRPPWIAHALETVTGIGDVTLLIKHLAIVMAASFLLDYVHAIQERPHHKRASRLKLVFVIAAMTTLTALFVFWLPHDYTGADGLDAHYGHPGVQVYLAVIYTVYGVASAQAALLFWTNRRNVPPGPLRAGVTCLAAATANGLLYTVYRIYFVLREGDSTTLDADGKPVPLTDPVSELLPAVSVVLLVLGVSIPPTRTLLHYFRDQYALWRLHPLWADLVTAVPHVVLGTPTSRLRDLFTPGDRTIDVAHRAFAIRDAALALRDDTPTAVPASPAPDGGAEEDPAGTEARWLRLAVQQRARGLPAPSLPATLDRSVGGRTPREEIAWLLKVAAAYRPVENTGAARPRQPSVR
;
A
#
# COMPACT_ATOMS: atom_id res chain seq x y z
N MET A 1 31.80 -1.14 17.81
CA MET A 1 30.70 -2.12 17.99
C MET A 1 29.42 -1.64 17.30
N GLU A 2 29.07 -0.37 17.37
CA GLU A 2 27.86 0.19 16.74
C GLU A 2 27.86 0.16 15.19
N LYS A 3 29.00 0.48 14.56
CA LYS A 3 29.15 0.41 13.08
C LYS A 3 29.09 -1.01 12.53
N ALA A 4 29.47 -2.04 13.29
CA ALA A 4 29.45 -3.43 12.87
C ALA A 4 28.03 -4.03 12.85
N LEU A 5 27.10 -3.50 13.67
CA LEU A 5 25.71 -3.96 13.73
C LEU A 5 24.82 -3.21 12.72
N MET A 6 25.15 -1.96 12.42
CA MET A 6 24.36 -1.13 11.50
C MET A 6 24.52 -1.54 10.03
N ARG A 7 25.69 -2.01 9.64
CA ARG A 7 25.99 -2.41 8.26
C ARG A 7 25.13 -3.59 7.79
N PRO A 8 25.05 -4.73 8.50
CA PRO A 8 24.19 -5.85 8.09
C PRO A 8 22.70 -5.50 8.15
N LEU A 9 22.26 -4.68 9.10
CA LEU A 9 20.88 -4.23 9.17
C LEU A 9 20.47 -3.44 7.91
N PHE A 10 21.36 -2.57 7.42
CA PHE A 10 21.12 -1.74 6.25
C PHE A 10 21.16 -2.56 4.94
N GLU A 11 22.03 -3.56 4.86
CA GLU A 11 22.14 -4.48 3.71
C GLU A 11 20.86 -5.28 3.50
N TRP A 12 20.19 -5.69 4.59
CA TRP A 12 18.92 -6.44 4.51
C TRP A 12 17.69 -5.57 4.45
N LEU A 13 17.69 -4.41 5.11
CA LEU A 13 16.53 -3.55 5.23
C LEU A 13 16.04 -3.05 3.86
N MET A 14 16.95 -2.64 2.98
CA MET A 14 16.59 -2.08 1.67
C MET A 14 15.96 -3.12 0.73
N PRO A 15 16.53 -4.32 0.54
CA PRO A 15 15.87 -5.38 -0.22
C PRO A 15 14.52 -5.77 0.37
N LEU A 16 14.42 -5.93 1.71
CA LEU A 16 13.16 -6.29 2.37
C LEU A 16 12.07 -5.24 2.17
N LEU A 17 12.41 -3.95 2.28
CA LEU A 17 11.48 -2.86 2.00
C LEU A 17 11.01 -2.89 0.54
N ALA A 18 11.92 -3.07 -0.41
CA ALA A 18 11.57 -3.15 -1.83
C ALA A 18 10.64 -4.34 -2.12
N TRP A 19 10.96 -5.53 -1.63
CA TRP A 19 10.14 -6.72 -1.80
C TRP A 19 8.79 -6.61 -1.08
N SER A 20 8.72 -5.99 0.10
CA SER A 20 7.45 -5.76 0.78
C SER A 20 6.49 -4.90 -0.06
N VAL A 21 7.02 -3.88 -0.75
CA VAL A 21 6.23 -3.06 -1.68
C VAL A 21 5.79 -3.86 -2.90
N VAL A 22 6.67 -4.71 -3.46
CA VAL A 22 6.34 -5.61 -4.58
C VAL A 22 5.19 -6.53 -4.20
N ILE A 23 5.30 -7.24 -3.06
CA ILE A 23 4.29 -8.19 -2.58
C ILE A 23 2.97 -7.47 -2.33
N TRP A 24 3.01 -6.35 -1.61
CA TRP A 24 1.83 -5.56 -1.30
C TRP A 24 1.09 -5.05 -2.55
N ARG A 25 1.84 -4.66 -3.59
CA ARG A 25 1.26 -4.14 -4.83
C ARG A 25 0.87 -5.21 -5.85
N THR A 26 1.27 -6.46 -5.68
CA THR A 26 0.96 -7.55 -6.61
C THR A 26 -0.54 -7.68 -6.94
N PRO A 27 -1.49 -7.60 -5.98
CA PRO A 27 -2.91 -7.70 -6.30
C PRO A 27 -3.42 -6.57 -7.23
N SER A 28 -2.84 -5.37 -7.13
CA SER A 28 -3.22 -4.21 -7.93
C SER A 28 -2.44 -4.09 -9.25
N ALA A 29 -1.36 -4.85 -9.43
CA ALA A 29 -0.44 -4.73 -10.56
C ALA A 29 -1.13 -4.93 -11.92
N PHE A 30 -2.10 -5.82 -11.99
CA PHE A 30 -2.76 -6.20 -13.24
C PHE A 30 -4.02 -5.36 -13.54
N GLY A 31 -4.43 -4.46 -12.64
CA GLY A 31 -5.63 -3.63 -12.79
C GLY A 31 -5.50 -2.51 -13.83
N SER A 32 -4.28 -1.97 -14.04
CA SER A 32 -4.04 -0.90 -15.01
C SER A 32 -2.62 -0.94 -15.57
N ARG A 33 -2.41 -0.24 -16.72
CA ARG A 33 -1.08 -0.11 -17.33
C ARG A 33 -0.10 0.63 -16.40
N ALA A 34 -0.57 1.69 -15.74
CA ALA A 34 0.22 2.45 -14.79
C ALA A 34 0.66 1.58 -13.60
N ASN A 35 -0.27 0.83 -13.01
CA ASN A 35 0.05 -0.05 -11.88
C ASN A 35 1.07 -1.13 -12.27
N ARG A 36 0.95 -1.69 -13.46
CA ARG A 36 1.90 -2.68 -13.98
C ARG A 36 3.29 -2.10 -14.16
N ALA A 37 3.39 -0.92 -14.78
CA ALA A 37 4.67 -0.23 -14.97
C ALA A 37 5.34 0.09 -13.62
N LEU A 38 4.57 0.55 -12.66
CA LEU A 38 5.08 0.84 -11.32
C LEU A 38 5.52 -0.44 -10.59
N TRP A 39 4.74 -1.52 -10.66
CA TRP A 39 5.09 -2.80 -10.07
C TRP A 39 6.39 -3.36 -10.67
N THR A 40 6.53 -3.33 -12.00
CA THR A 40 7.78 -3.77 -12.68
C THR A 40 8.97 -2.88 -12.33
N THR A 41 8.79 -1.59 -12.07
CA THR A 41 9.83 -0.71 -11.52
C THR A 41 10.34 -1.23 -10.19
N PHE A 42 9.42 -1.56 -9.26
CA PHE A 42 9.79 -2.08 -7.94
C PHE A 42 10.41 -3.47 -8.00
N VAL A 43 9.90 -4.36 -8.86
CA VAL A 43 10.51 -5.69 -9.07
C VAL A 43 11.96 -5.53 -9.55
N SER A 44 12.18 -4.70 -10.58
CA SER A 44 13.53 -4.46 -11.09
C SER A 44 14.44 -3.87 -10.02
N GLY A 45 13.97 -2.86 -9.28
CA GLY A 45 14.71 -2.28 -8.16
C GLY A 45 15.02 -3.28 -7.05
N ALA A 46 14.05 -4.11 -6.67
CA ALA A 46 14.23 -5.15 -5.65
C ALA A 46 15.25 -6.21 -6.07
N VAL A 47 15.23 -6.63 -7.35
CA VAL A 47 16.26 -7.52 -7.92
C VAL A 47 17.64 -6.89 -7.78
N GLY A 48 17.80 -5.62 -8.19
CA GLY A 48 19.08 -4.92 -8.07
C GLY A 48 19.56 -4.75 -6.61
N LEU A 49 18.63 -4.53 -5.67
CA LEU A 49 18.97 -4.43 -4.24
C LEU A 49 19.30 -5.80 -3.63
N THR A 50 18.75 -6.88 -4.15
CA THR A 50 19.02 -8.25 -3.68
C THR A 50 20.45 -8.67 -3.96
N THR A 51 21.14 -8.06 -4.91
CA THR A 51 22.55 -8.36 -5.20
C THR A 51 23.55 -7.70 -4.24
N ARG A 52 23.09 -6.84 -3.31
CA ARG A 52 23.98 -6.12 -2.37
C ARG A 52 24.60 -6.99 -1.27
N PRO A 53 23.90 -7.95 -0.64
CA PRO A 53 24.49 -8.79 0.40
C PRO A 53 25.68 -9.60 -0.12
N PRO A 54 26.84 -9.57 0.55
CA PRO A 54 28.07 -10.22 0.06
C PRO A 54 27.94 -11.73 -0.19
N TRP A 55 27.10 -12.42 0.58
CA TRP A 55 26.90 -13.86 0.41
C TRP A 55 26.11 -14.18 -0.88
N ILE A 56 25.17 -13.30 -1.32
CA ILE A 56 24.46 -13.44 -2.60
C ILE A 56 25.44 -13.21 -3.74
N ALA A 57 26.31 -12.20 -3.62
CA ALA A 57 27.35 -11.94 -4.59
C ALA A 57 28.24 -13.19 -4.76
N HIS A 58 28.77 -13.70 -3.66
CA HIS A 58 29.64 -14.89 -3.68
C HIS A 58 28.93 -16.14 -4.23
N ALA A 59 27.65 -16.37 -3.88
CA ALA A 59 26.86 -17.48 -4.40
C ALA A 59 26.65 -17.37 -5.91
N LEU A 60 26.34 -16.18 -6.42
CA LEU A 60 26.16 -15.96 -7.86
C LEU A 60 27.46 -16.11 -8.64
N GLU A 61 28.58 -15.59 -8.13
CA GLU A 61 29.91 -15.76 -8.71
C GLU A 61 30.32 -17.22 -8.74
N THR A 62 30.08 -17.98 -7.66
CA THR A 62 30.37 -19.40 -7.60
C THR A 62 29.55 -20.22 -8.61
N VAL A 63 28.27 -19.89 -8.78
CA VAL A 63 27.36 -20.59 -9.70
C VAL A 63 27.65 -20.25 -11.17
N THR A 64 27.93 -18.97 -11.45
CA THR A 64 28.13 -18.48 -12.82
C THR A 64 29.58 -18.64 -13.30
N GLY A 65 30.53 -18.68 -12.38
CA GLY A 65 31.98 -18.68 -12.70
C GLY A 65 32.46 -17.29 -13.20
N ILE A 66 31.63 -16.25 -13.09
CA ILE A 66 31.96 -14.89 -13.59
C ILE A 66 32.12 -13.99 -12.38
N GLY A 67 33.31 -13.39 -12.19
CA GLY A 67 33.55 -12.39 -11.18
C GLY A 67 32.67 -11.16 -11.41
N ASP A 68 32.23 -10.54 -10.34
CA ASP A 68 31.42 -9.29 -10.34
C ASP A 68 30.09 -9.35 -11.13
N VAL A 69 29.55 -10.55 -11.44
CA VAL A 69 28.29 -10.71 -12.17
C VAL A 69 27.13 -9.97 -11.50
N THR A 70 27.16 -9.81 -10.18
CA THR A 70 26.17 -9.06 -9.40
C THR A 70 26.14 -7.60 -9.75
N LEU A 71 27.28 -7.02 -10.12
CA LEU A 71 27.37 -5.64 -10.59
C LEU A 71 26.59 -5.46 -11.91
N LEU A 72 26.81 -6.37 -12.88
CA LEU A 72 26.06 -6.34 -14.11
C LEU A 72 24.57 -6.46 -13.86
N ILE A 73 24.14 -7.43 -13.05
CA ILE A 73 22.72 -7.62 -12.69
C ILE A 73 22.15 -6.35 -12.05
N LYS A 74 22.85 -5.73 -11.11
CA LYS A 74 22.46 -4.48 -10.45
C LYS A 74 22.25 -3.37 -11.48
N HIS A 75 23.19 -3.16 -12.40
CA HIS A 75 23.10 -2.08 -13.38
C HIS A 75 22.01 -2.32 -14.44
N LEU A 76 21.84 -3.55 -14.91
CA LEU A 76 20.74 -3.91 -15.82
C LEU A 76 19.38 -3.71 -15.12
N ALA A 77 19.27 -4.09 -13.84
CA ALA A 77 18.07 -3.86 -13.05
C ALA A 77 17.75 -2.36 -12.87
N ILE A 78 18.76 -1.51 -12.68
CA ILE A 78 18.60 -0.05 -12.64
C ILE A 78 18.07 0.50 -13.97
N VAL A 79 18.64 0.08 -15.10
CA VAL A 79 18.19 0.51 -16.45
C VAL A 79 16.73 0.10 -16.67
N MET A 80 16.36 -1.12 -16.30
CA MET A 80 14.97 -1.61 -16.38
C MET A 80 14.04 -0.82 -15.47
N ALA A 81 14.42 -0.62 -14.20
CA ALA A 81 13.62 0.16 -13.25
C ALA A 81 13.39 1.60 -13.75
N ALA A 82 14.41 2.26 -14.24
CA ALA A 82 14.32 3.60 -14.82
C ALA A 82 13.38 3.64 -16.04
N SER A 83 13.47 2.65 -16.93
CA SER A 83 12.59 2.53 -18.10
C SER A 83 11.13 2.37 -17.70
N PHE A 84 10.82 1.48 -16.75
CA PHE A 84 9.45 1.25 -16.29
C PHE A 84 8.90 2.42 -15.48
N LEU A 85 9.74 3.13 -14.73
CA LEU A 85 9.34 4.35 -14.03
C LEU A 85 8.87 5.43 -15.02
N LEU A 86 9.59 5.60 -16.14
CA LEU A 86 9.16 6.51 -17.22
C LEU A 86 7.83 6.05 -17.84
N ASP A 87 7.62 4.73 -18.03
CA ASP A 87 6.34 4.21 -18.52
C ASP A 87 5.20 4.50 -17.54
N TYR A 88 5.46 4.38 -16.24
CA TYR A 88 4.51 4.74 -15.19
C TYR A 88 4.10 6.21 -15.29
N VAL A 89 5.08 7.10 -15.40
CA VAL A 89 4.82 8.54 -15.49
C VAL A 89 4.03 8.90 -16.75
N HIS A 90 4.37 8.32 -17.89
CA HIS A 90 3.63 8.53 -19.14
C HIS A 90 2.20 7.96 -19.07
N ALA A 91 2.01 6.81 -18.39
CA ALA A 91 0.70 6.21 -18.23
C ALA A 91 -0.24 7.06 -17.34
N ILE A 92 0.29 7.75 -16.32
CA ILE A 92 -0.50 8.66 -15.47
C ILE A 92 -0.91 9.92 -16.24
N GLN A 93 -0.09 10.39 -17.20
CA GLN A 93 -0.35 11.61 -17.95
C GLN A 93 -1.42 11.45 -19.02
N GLU A 94 -1.94 10.22 -19.23
CA GLU A 94 -2.90 9.90 -20.30
C GLU A 94 -2.51 10.42 -21.68
N ARG A 95 -1.23 10.72 -21.88
CA ARG A 95 -0.74 11.23 -23.16
C ARG A 95 -0.87 10.17 -24.25
N PRO A 96 -1.35 10.55 -25.44
CA PRO A 96 -1.45 9.62 -26.55
C PRO A 96 -0.08 9.00 -26.84
N HIS A 97 -0.05 7.67 -26.86
CA HIS A 97 1.18 6.91 -27.09
C HIS A 97 1.61 7.08 -28.55
N HIS A 98 2.60 7.90 -28.78
CA HIS A 98 3.28 7.91 -30.06
C HIS A 98 4.11 6.62 -30.19
N LYS A 99 3.64 5.68 -31.00
CA LYS A 99 4.32 4.39 -31.28
C LYS A 99 5.80 4.57 -31.59
N ARG A 100 6.16 5.68 -32.24
CA ARG A 100 7.55 6.03 -32.59
C ARG A 100 8.40 6.32 -31.34
N ALA A 101 7.89 7.10 -30.39
CA ALA A 101 8.60 7.41 -29.13
C ALA A 101 8.79 6.16 -28.26
N SER A 102 7.79 5.28 -28.22
CA SER A 102 7.91 4.01 -27.47
C SER A 102 8.94 3.07 -28.11
N ARG A 103 9.00 2.99 -29.45
CA ARG A 103 10.02 2.20 -30.15
C ARG A 103 11.42 2.76 -29.93
N LEU A 104 11.59 4.10 -30.02
CA LEU A 104 12.87 4.74 -29.80
C LEU A 104 13.39 4.51 -28.37
N LYS A 105 12.50 4.61 -27.37
CA LYS A 105 12.83 4.27 -25.98
C LYS A 105 13.28 2.82 -25.85
N LEU A 106 12.55 1.88 -26.46
CA LEU A 106 12.89 0.45 -26.41
C LEU A 106 14.27 0.19 -27.04
N VAL A 107 14.53 0.78 -28.22
CA VAL A 107 15.84 0.69 -28.88
C VAL A 107 16.95 1.24 -27.99
N PHE A 108 16.72 2.40 -27.36
CA PHE A 108 17.69 2.99 -26.43
C PHE A 108 17.97 2.09 -25.23
N VAL A 109 16.95 1.53 -24.61
CA VAL A 109 17.10 0.61 -23.47
C VAL A 109 17.86 -0.65 -23.87
N ILE A 110 17.49 -1.27 -24.98
CA ILE A 110 18.19 -2.47 -25.50
C ILE A 110 19.64 -2.12 -25.81
N ALA A 111 19.90 -1.01 -26.50
CA ALA A 111 21.26 -0.56 -26.83
C ALA A 111 22.09 -0.34 -25.54
N ALA A 112 21.53 0.35 -24.54
CA ALA A 112 22.20 0.57 -23.26
C ALA A 112 22.54 -0.75 -22.55
N MET A 113 21.56 -1.67 -22.45
CA MET A 113 21.78 -2.97 -21.83
C MET A 113 22.83 -3.82 -22.57
N THR A 114 22.76 -3.83 -23.90
CA THR A 114 23.75 -4.55 -24.75
C THR A 114 25.15 -3.94 -24.59
N THR A 115 25.25 -2.61 -24.60
CA THR A 115 26.52 -1.91 -24.41
C THR A 115 27.12 -2.20 -23.03
N LEU A 116 26.33 -2.11 -21.96
CA LEU A 116 26.79 -2.44 -20.60
C LEU A 116 27.26 -3.89 -20.50
N THR A 117 26.50 -4.82 -21.07
CA THR A 117 26.87 -6.25 -21.09
C THR A 117 28.16 -6.48 -21.90
N ALA A 118 28.28 -5.86 -23.07
CA ALA A 118 29.48 -5.99 -23.91
C ALA A 118 30.71 -5.39 -23.22
N LEU A 119 30.59 -4.19 -22.62
CA LEU A 119 31.69 -3.59 -21.86
C LEU A 119 32.09 -4.47 -20.66
N PHE A 120 31.10 -5.01 -19.95
CA PHE A 120 31.34 -5.92 -18.83
C PHE A 120 32.11 -7.17 -19.25
N VAL A 121 31.64 -7.85 -20.32
CA VAL A 121 32.24 -9.13 -20.75
C VAL A 121 33.62 -8.97 -21.40
N PHE A 122 33.80 -7.92 -22.22
CA PHE A 122 34.98 -7.81 -23.08
C PHE A 122 36.05 -6.83 -22.59
N TRP A 123 35.71 -5.89 -21.69
CA TRP A 123 36.62 -4.79 -21.34
C TRP A 123 36.85 -4.59 -19.86
N LEU A 124 35.98 -5.10 -18.97
CA LEU A 124 36.20 -4.97 -17.53
C LEU A 124 37.16 -6.04 -17.02
N PRO A 125 38.05 -5.70 -16.06
CA PRO A 125 38.83 -6.71 -15.35
C PRO A 125 37.91 -7.49 -14.41
N HIS A 126 38.05 -8.82 -14.41
CA HIS A 126 37.26 -9.74 -13.55
C HIS A 126 38.10 -10.36 -12.43
N ASP A 127 39.22 -9.70 -12.07
CA ASP A 127 40.19 -10.21 -11.11
C ASP A 127 39.75 -10.07 -9.63
N TYR A 128 38.61 -9.45 -9.43
CA TYR A 128 38.04 -9.17 -8.10
C TYR A 128 36.77 -9.96 -7.83
N THR A 129 36.70 -10.55 -6.65
CA THR A 129 35.51 -11.18 -6.09
C THR A 129 34.90 -10.25 -5.03
N GLY A 130 33.71 -9.69 -5.30
CA GLY A 130 32.97 -8.89 -4.34
C GLY A 130 32.19 -7.74 -4.94
N ALA A 131 31.21 -7.23 -4.19
CA ALA A 131 30.27 -6.18 -4.63
C ALA A 131 30.92 -4.83 -4.95
N ASP A 132 32.18 -4.63 -4.57
CA ASP A 132 32.94 -3.38 -4.66
C ASP A 132 34.11 -3.46 -5.68
N GLY A 133 34.13 -4.47 -6.54
CA GLY A 133 35.24 -4.73 -7.47
C GLY A 133 35.55 -3.56 -8.43
N LEU A 134 34.52 -2.88 -8.92
CA LEU A 134 34.70 -1.68 -9.76
C LEU A 134 35.31 -0.51 -9.00
N ASP A 135 35.02 -0.35 -7.72
CA ASP A 135 35.49 0.76 -6.90
C ASP A 135 37.01 0.66 -6.63
N ALA A 136 37.61 -0.51 -6.90
CA ALA A 136 39.05 -0.73 -6.84
C ALA A 136 39.78 -0.37 -8.15
N HIS A 137 39.06 -0.21 -9.27
CA HIS A 137 39.66 -0.05 -10.61
C HIS A 137 39.24 1.24 -11.33
N TYR A 138 38.98 2.32 -10.62
CA TYR A 138 38.58 3.59 -11.26
C TYR A 138 39.57 4.11 -12.30
N GLY A 139 40.87 3.85 -12.17
CA GLY A 139 41.88 4.19 -13.17
C GLY A 139 41.82 3.39 -14.46
N HIS A 140 41.06 2.29 -14.52
CA HIS A 140 40.95 1.48 -15.72
C HIS A 140 40.00 2.10 -16.76
N PRO A 141 40.41 2.34 -18.03
CA PRO A 141 39.57 3.02 -19.03
C PRO A 141 38.23 2.34 -19.26
N GLY A 142 38.19 1.00 -19.25
CA GLY A 142 36.94 0.22 -19.39
C GLY A 142 35.95 0.52 -18.28
N VAL A 143 36.41 0.67 -17.04
CA VAL A 143 35.58 1.01 -15.88
C VAL A 143 35.01 2.42 -16.02
N GLN A 144 35.84 3.39 -16.42
CA GLN A 144 35.39 4.79 -16.63
C GLN A 144 34.29 4.88 -17.71
N VAL A 145 34.49 4.20 -18.83
CA VAL A 145 33.47 4.17 -19.91
C VAL A 145 32.21 3.47 -19.46
N TYR A 146 32.33 2.34 -18.76
CA TYR A 146 31.19 1.61 -18.21
C TYR A 146 30.35 2.49 -17.24
N LEU A 147 31.03 3.15 -16.31
CA LEU A 147 30.41 4.07 -15.37
C LEU A 147 29.79 5.31 -16.06
N ALA A 148 30.45 5.85 -17.07
CA ALA A 148 29.89 6.95 -17.87
C ALA A 148 28.58 6.56 -18.56
N VAL A 149 28.50 5.34 -19.13
CA VAL A 149 27.28 4.84 -19.78
C VAL A 149 26.16 4.68 -18.73
N ILE A 150 26.39 3.97 -17.63
CA ILE A 150 25.33 3.73 -16.64
C ILE A 150 24.85 5.02 -15.98
N TYR A 151 25.76 5.94 -15.60
CA TYR A 151 25.38 7.21 -15.00
C TYR A 151 24.67 8.14 -15.98
N THR A 152 25.04 8.12 -17.27
CA THR A 152 24.30 8.87 -18.29
C THR A 152 22.87 8.37 -18.42
N VAL A 153 22.68 7.05 -18.56
CA VAL A 153 21.35 6.45 -18.67
C VAL A 153 20.50 6.74 -17.43
N TYR A 154 21.06 6.51 -16.23
CA TYR A 154 20.37 6.74 -14.97
C TYR A 154 20.08 8.22 -14.74
N GLY A 155 21.03 9.12 -15.03
CA GLY A 155 20.88 10.56 -14.87
C GLY A 155 19.80 11.13 -15.79
N VAL A 156 19.80 10.74 -17.08
CA VAL A 156 18.77 11.17 -18.04
C VAL A 156 17.39 10.67 -17.61
N ALA A 157 17.27 9.41 -17.20
CA ALA A 157 16.00 8.86 -16.72
C ALA A 157 15.53 9.57 -15.44
N SER A 158 16.42 9.81 -14.49
CA SER A 158 16.13 10.51 -13.23
C SER A 158 15.71 11.96 -13.48
N ALA A 159 16.39 12.69 -14.38
CA ALA A 159 16.03 14.05 -14.74
C ALA A 159 14.64 14.12 -15.39
N GLN A 160 14.35 13.24 -16.34
CA GLN A 160 13.04 13.17 -16.98
C GLN A 160 11.94 12.85 -15.97
N ALA A 161 12.15 11.86 -15.11
CA ALA A 161 11.19 11.49 -14.07
C ALA A 161 10.97 12.64 -13.07
N ALA A 162 12.03 13.31 -12.62
CA ALA A 162 11.93 14.45 -11.71
C ALA A 162 11.11 15.60 -12.31
N LEU A 163 11.39 15.97 -13.56
CA LEU A 163 10.64 17.00 -14.28
C LEU A 163 9.16 16.62 -14.44
N LEU A 164 8.89 15.38 -14.82
CA LEU A 164 7.53 14.89 -15.04
C LEU A 164 6.73 14.84 -13.73
N PHE A 165 7.29 14.33 -12.64
CA PHE A 165 6.62 14.33 -11.35
C PHE A 165 6.43 15.74 -10.80
N TRP A 166 7.44 16.61 -10.95
CA TRP A 166 7.35 18.00 -10.49
C TRP A 166 6.28 18.81 -11.22
N THR A 167 6.18 18.68 -12.54
CA THR A 167 5.14 19.34 -13.32
C THR A 167 3.75 18.79 -13.01
N ASN A 168 3.64 17.46 -12.89
CA ASN A 168 2.35 16.83 -12.62
C ASN A 168 1.80 17.10 -11.22
N ARG A 169 2.65 17.34 -10.20
CA ARG A 169 2.17 17.61 -8.84
C ARG A 169 1.22 18.80 -8.76
N ARG A 170 1.34 19.77 -9.70
CA ARG A 170 0.46 20.95 -9.75
C ARG A 170 -0.96 20.61 -10.20
N ASN A 171 -1.10 19.55 -10.99
CA ASN A 171 -2.39 19.07 -11.53
C ASN A 171 -3.13 18.15 -10.53
N VAL A 172 -2.48 17.76 -9.44
CA VAL A 172 -3.05 16.88 -8.42
C VAL A 172 -3.62 17.72 -7.29
N PRO A 173 -4.88 17.46 -6.84
CA PRO A 173 -5.46 18.19 -5.72
C PRO A 173 -4.64 17.99 -4.43
N PRO A 174 -4.68 18.97 -3.50
CA PRO A 174 -3.96 18.87 -2.24
C PRO A 174 -4.42 17.64 -1.44
N GLY A 175 -3.46 16.90 -0.91
CA GLY A 175 -3.75 15.68 -0.15
C GLY A 175 -2.65 14.62 -0.29
N PRO A 176 -2.88 13.38 0.18
CA PRO A 176 -1.89 12.30 0.17
C PRO A 176 -1.35 11.97 -1.21
N LEU A 177 -2.19 12.05 -2.26
CA LEU A 177 -1.73 11.81 -3.62
C LEU A 177 -0.68 12.84 -4.04
N ARG A 178 -0.90 14.14 -3.76
CA ARG A 178 0.09 15.20 -4.03
C ARG A 178 1.36 15.01 -3.23
N ALA A 179 1.25 14.62 -1.96
CA ALA A 179 2.40 14.30 -1.11
C ALA A 179 3.21 13.14 -1.71
N GLY A 180 2.55 12.06 -2.12
CA GLY A 180 3.19 10.92 -2.78
C GLY A 180 3.93 11.30 -4.05
N VAL A 181 3.29 12.07 -4.95
CA VAL A 181 3.93 12.58 -6.18
C VAL A 181 5.12 13.50 -5.87
N THR A 182 5.04 14.30 -4.80
CA THR A 182 6.16 15.15 -4.37
C THR A 182 7.33 14.32 -3.85
N CYS A 183 7.08 13.26 -3.09
CA CYS A 183 8.12 12.32 -2.66
C CYS A 183 8.79 11.63 -3.86
N LEU A 184 8.01 11.22 -4.88
CA LEU A 184 8.57 10.65 -6.11
C LEU A 184 9.43 11.65 -6.88
N ALA A 185 9.01 12.92 -6.96
CA ALA A 185 9.80 13.99 -7.55
C ALA A 185 11.12 14.21 -6.80
N ALA A 186 11.06 14.24 -5.47
CA ALA A 186 12.24 14.38 -4.62
C ALA A 186 13.19 13.18 -4.74
N ALA A 187 12.66 11.96 -4.78
CA ALA A 187 13.44 10.74 -4.97
C ALA A 187 14.22 10.74 -6.29
N THR A 188 13.55 11.10 -7.38
CA THR A 188 14.17 11.16 -8.70
C THR A 188 15.13 12.33 -8.86
N ALA A 189 14.85 13.48 -8.24
CA ALA A 189 15.78 14.60 -8.16
C ALA A 189 17.05 14.24 -7.37
N ASN A 190 16.89 13.52 -6.25
CA ASN A 190 18.02 12.98 -5.48
C ASN A 190 18.83 11.95 -6.29
N GLY A 191 18.16 11.13 -7.11
CA GLY A 191 18.84 10.24 -8.06
C GLY A 191 19.69 10.98 -9.10
N LEU A 192 19.23 12.14 -9.59
CA LEU A 192 20.03 13.01 -10.45
C LEU A 192 21.23 13.59 -9.68
N LEU A 193 21.02 14.06 -8.44
CA LEU A 193 22.10 14.55 -7.58
C LEU A 193 23.16 13.46 -7.34
N TYR A 194 22.71 12.24 -7.05
CA TYR A 194 23.61 11.07 -6.95
C TYR A 194 24.43 10.87 -8.24
N THR A 195 23.81 10.95 -9.40
CA THR A 195 24.52 10.81 -10.68
C THR A 195 25.61 11.86 -10.86
N VAL A 196 25.29 13.13 -10.61
CA VAL A 196 26.25 14.25 -10.71
C VAL A 196 27.39 14.05 -9.73
N TYR A 197 27.06 13.68 -8.49
CA TYR A 197 28.05 13.41 -7.46
C TYR A 197 28.99 12.25 -7.84
N ARG A 198 28.46 11.14 -8.36
CA ARG A 198 29.27 9.99 -8.77
C ARG A 198 30.17 10.30 -9.97
N ILE A 199 29.69 11.06 -10.94
CA ILE A 199 30.52 11.52 -12.05
C ILE A 199 31.68 12.38 -11.52
N TYR A 200 31.38 13.35 -10.64
CA TYR A 200 32.40 14.18 -9.99
C TYR A 200 33.42 13.33 -9.22
N PHE A 201 32.95 12.36 -8.44
CA PHE A 201 33.80 11.47 -7.65
C PHE A 201 34.74 10.64 -8.54
N VAL A 202 34.21 10.01 -9.59
CA VAL A 202 35.02 9.23 -10.55
C VAL A 202 36.06 10.10 -11.26
N LEU A 203 35.71 11.33 -11.64
CA LEU A 203 36.67 12.24 -12.30
C LEU A 203 37.75 12.72 -11.37
N ARG A 204 37.46 12.88 -10.07
CA ARG A 204 38.42 13.34 -9.07
C ARG A 204 39.36 12.23 -8.60
N GLU A 205 38.80 11.05 -8.34
CA GLU A 205 39.51 9.93 -7.72
C GLU A 205 39.94 8.87 -8.76
N GLY A 206 39.65 9.10 -10.06
CA GLY A 206 39.92 8.15 -11.14
C GLY A 206 41.39 7.72 -11.29
N ASP A 207 42.34 8.55 -10.80
CA ASP A 207 43.77 8.25 -10.80
C ASP A 207 44.29 7.78 -9.42
N SER A 208 43.45 7.81 -8.37
CA SER A 208 43.86 7.46 -7.01
C SER A 208 43.60 5.97 -6.76
N THR A 209 44.64 5.15 -6.81
CA THR A 209 44.64 3.78 -6.28
C THR A 209 45.16 3.82 -4.86
N THR A 210 44.27 3.66 -3.87
CA THR A 210 44.66 3.36 -2.51
C THR A 210 44.98 1.87 -2.40
N LEU A 211 46.20 1.53 -2.10
CA LEU A 211 46.66 0.17 -1.87
C LEU A 211 46.63 -0.15 -0.37
N ASP A 212 46.25 -1.35 0.02
CA ASP A 212 46.42 -1.84 1.40
C ASP A 212 47.88 -2.21 1.68
N ALA A 213 48.15 -2.66 2.92
CA ALA A 213 49.51 -3.05 3.35
C ALA A 213 50.09 -4.22 2.50
N ASP A 214 49.22 -4.98 1.81
CA ASP A 214 49.60 -6.12 0.96
C ASP A 214 49.69 -5.71 -0.51
N GLY A 215 49.57 -4.42 -0.83
CA GLY A 215 49.63 -3.89 -2.20
C GLY A 215 48.40 -4.16 -3.04
N LYS A 216 47.25 -4.55 -2.42
CA LYS A 216 45.99 -4.75 -3.11
C LYS A 216 45.18 -3.45 -3.16
N PRO A 217 44.51 -3.15 -4.28
CA PRO A 217 43.64 -1.98 -4.36
C PRO A 217 42.48 -2.09 -3.33
N VAL A 218 42.29 -1.04 -2.53
CA VAL A 218 41.21 -0.96 -1.56
C VAL A 218 40.06 -0.16 -2.18
N PRO A 219 38.81 -0.65 -2.11
CA PRO A 219 37.67 0.10 -2.58
C PRO A 219 37.55 1.45 -1.87
N LEU A 220 37.45 2.53 -2.65
CA LEU A 220 37.20 3.88 -2.13
C LEU A 220 35.77 3.94 -1.59
N THR A 221 35.57 3.68 -0.31
CA THR A 221 34.26 3.81 0.33
C THR A 221 33.94 5.27 0.58
N ASP A 222 32.84 5.73 -0.03
CA ASP A 222 32.35 7.06 0.17
C ASP A 222 30.93 7.04 0.79
N PRO A 223 30.78 7.58 2.03
CA PRO A 223 29.51 7.59 2.73
C PRO A 223 28.38 8.28 1.96
N VAL A 224 28.70 9.29 1.16
CA VAL A 224 27.71 10.03 0.37
C VAL A 224 27.14 9.16 -0.76
N SER A 225 27.99 8.35 -1.37
CA SER A 225 27.58 7.38 -2.41
C SER A 225 26.66 6.26 -1.88
N GLU A 226 26.69 5.98 -0.59
CA GLU A 226 25.75 5.04 0.04
C GLU A 226 24.48 5.73 0.53
N LEU A 227 24.59 6.94 1.05
CA LEU A 227 23.47 7.69 1.62
C LEU A 227 22.46 8.13 0.56
N LEU A 228 22.92 8.68 -0.55
CA LEU A 228 22.03 9.23 -1.58
C LEU A 228 21.09 8.17 -2.19
N PRO A 229 21.54 6.97 -2.60
CA PRO A 229 20.63 5.91 -3.06
C PRO A 229 19.66 5.45 -1.97
N ALA A 230 20.10 5.36 -0.72
CA ALA A 230 19.24 4.98 0.40
C ALA A 230 18.11 5.98 0.60
N VAL A 231 18.41 7.29 0.57
CA VAL A 231 17.40 8.36 0.63
C VAL A 231 16.44 8.25 -0.55
N SER A 232 16.93 7.97 -1.77
CA SER A 232 16.06 7.77 -2.94
C SER A 232 15.09 6.61 -2.75
N VAL A 233 15.56 5.47 -2.24
CA VAL A 233 14.71 4.29 -1.97
C VAL A 233 13.64 4.62 -0.94
N VAL A 234 13.99 5.26 0.17
CA VAL A 234 13.04 5.67 1.20
C VAL A 234 11.97 6.61 0.62
N LEU A 235 12.39 7.63 -0.12
CA LEU A 235 11.47 8.58 -0.76
C LEU A 235 10.56 7.91 -1.80
N LEU A 236 11.07 6.96 -2.59
CA LEU A 236 10.28 6.16 -3.51
C LEU A 236 9.22 5.33 -2.78
N VAL A 237 9.63 4.63 -1.73
CA VAL A 237 8.71 3.82 -0.90
C VAL A 237 7.62 4.70 -0.29
N LEU A 238 7.99 5.83 0.30
CA LEU A 238 7.03 6.80 0.85
C LEU A 238 6.09 7.34 -0.24
N GLY A 239 6.64 7.74 -1.38
CA GLY A 239 5.89 8.28 -2.49
C GLY A 239 4.81 7.35 -3.04
N VAL A 240 5.10 6.05 -3.04
CA VAL A 240 4.18 5.02 -3.51
C VAL A 240 3.20 4.56 -2.42
N SER A 241 3.63 4.59 -1.16
CA SER A 241 2.85 4.08 -0.02
C SER A 241 1.83 5.10 0.50
N ILE A 242 2.14 6.41 0.45
CA ILE A 242 1.25 7.47 0.96
C ILE A 242 -0.13 7.50 0.24
N PRO A 243 -0.26 7.43 -1.09
CA PRO A 243 -1.56 7.52 -1.74
C PRO A 243 -2.56 6.43 -1.32
N PRO A 244 -2.19 5.14 -1.24
CA PRO A 244 -3.11 4.09 -0.87
C PRO A 244 -3.42 4.02 0.63
N THR A 245 -2.70 4.76 1.51
CA THR A 245 -3.00 4.74 2.96
C THR A 245 -4.42 5.20 3.28
N ARG A 246 -4.97 6.18 2.56
CA ARG A 246 -6.38 6.58 2.72
C ARG A 246 -7.34 5.45 2.43
N THR A 247 -7.14 4.74 1.33
CA THR A 247 -7.98 3.60 0.94
C THR A 247 -7.90 2.50 2.00
N LEU A 248 -6.70 2.20 2.51
CA LEU A 248 -6.50 1.26 3.60
C LEU A 248 -7.18 1.70 4.90
N LEU A 249 -7.02 2.97 5.29
CA LEU A 249 -7.68 3.51 6.47
C LEU A 249 -9.20 3.46 6.35
N HIS A 250 -9.78 3.78 5.17
CA HIS A 250 -11.20 3.61 4.91
C HIS A 250 -11.61 2.15 4.99
N TYR A 251 -10.86 1.25 4.37
CA TYR A 251 -11.12 -0.19 4.44
C TYR A 251 -11.16 -0.71 5.88
N PHE A 252 -10.14 -0.39 6.69
CA PHE A 252 -10.11 -0.82 8.10
C PHE A 252 -11.23 -0.18 8.94
N ARG A 253 -11.56 1.09 8.68
CA ARG A 253 -12.66 1.77 9.35
C ARG A 253 -13.99 1.12 9.01
N ASP A 254 -14.24 0.82 7.74
CA ASP A 254 -15.46 0.19 7.27
C ASP A 254 -15.54 -1.26 7.77
N GLN A 255 -14.42 -1.99 7.78
CA GLN A 255 -14.32 -3.32 8.37
C GLN A 255 -14.63 -3.30 9.88
N TYR A 256 -14.11 -2.32 10.61
CA TYR A 256 -14.44 -2.12 12.02
C TYR A 256 -15.92 -1.82 12.23
N ALA A 257 -16.52 -0.97 11.38
CA ALA A 257 -17.94 -0.65 11.43
C ALA A 257 -18.80 -1.91 11.19
N LEU A 258 -18.49 -2.72 10.18
CA LEU A 258 -19.16 -4.00 9.94
C LEU A 258 -19.08 -4.93 11.14
N TRP A 259 -17.90 -5.03 11.74
CA TRP A 259 -17.69 -5.88 12.92
C TRP A 259 -18.51 -5.41 14.14
N ARG A 260 -18.57 -4.10 14.37
CA ARG A 260 -19.29 -3.50 15.52
C ARG A 260 -20.80 -3.53 15.32
N LEU A 261 -21.29 -3.31 14.10
CA LEU A 261 -22.72 -3.34 13.78
C LEU A 261 -23.30 -4.76 13.72
N HIS A 262 -22.46 -5.77 13.55
CA HIS A 262 -22.93 -7.15 13.34
C HIS A 262 -23.89 -7.69 14.41
N PRO A 263 -23.64 -7.54 15.75
CA PRO A 263 -24.54 -8.08 16.75
C PRO A 263 -25.94 -7.46 16.69
N LEU A 264 -26.01 -6.13 16.57
CA LEU A 264 -27.26 -5.38 16.44
C LEU A 264 -28.00 -5.79 15.15
N TRP A 265 -27.29 -5.84 14.04
CA TRP A 265 -27.85 -6.24 12.76
C TRP A 265 -28.39 -7.68 12.77
N ALA A 266 -27.64 -8.64 13.31
CA ALA A 266 -28.03 -10.04 13.32
C ALA A 266 -29.32 -10.28 14.12
N ASP A 267 -29.46 -9.63 15.28
CA ASP A 267 -30.67 -9.75 16.12
C ASP A 267 -31.87 -9.12 15.41
N LEU A 268 -31.71 -7.92 14.81
CA LEU A 268 -32.79 -7.24 14.11
C LEU A 268 -33.25 -8.00 12.87
N VAL A 269 -32.32 -8.52 12.05
CA VAL A 269 -32.64 -9.31 10.85
C VAL A 269 -33.29 -10.64 11.22
N THR A 270 -32.93 -11.21 12.34
CA THR A 270 -33.61 -12.43 12.87
C THR A 270 -35.04 -12.12 13.29
N ALA A 271 -35.28 -10.96 13.88
CA ALA A 271 -36.63 -10.54 14.33
C ALA A 271 -37.50 -10.08 13.11
N VAL A 272 -36.89 -9.52 12.07
CA VAL A 272 -37.58 -8.96 10.89
C VAL A 272 -36.92 -9.48 9.60
N PRO A 273 -37.14 -10.76 9.22
CA PRO A 273 -36.38 -11.38 8.11
C PRO A 273 -36.61 -10.78 6.73
N HIS A 274 -37.75 -10.14 6.48
CA HIS A 274 -38.12 -9.57 5.18
C HIS A 274 -37.32 -8.31 4.81
N VAL A 275 -36.55 -7.74 5.73
CA VAL A 275 -35.76 -6.53 5.51
C VAL A 275 -34.45 -6.82 4.78
N VAL A 276 -34.01 -8.07 4.75
CA VAL A 276 -32.74 -8.45 4.09
C VAL A 276 -32.97 -9.53 3.06
N LEU A 277 -32.44 -9.32 1.86
CA LEU A 277 -32.35 -10.32 0.81
C LEU A 277 -31.23 -11.33 1.15
N GLY A 278 -31.59 -12.49 1.71
CA GLY A 278 -30.67 -13.60 2.01
C GLY A 278 -30.52 -13.94 3.48
N THR A 279 -29.72 -14.95 3.77
CA THR A 279 -29.43 -15.40 5.15
C THR A 279 -28.33 -14.57 5.79
N PRO A 280 -28.45 -14.22 7.08
CA PRO A 280 -27.40 -13.51 7.80
C PRO A 280 -26.07 -14.26 7.73
N THR A 281 -25.01 -13.58 7.30
CA THR A 281 -23.67 -14.14 7.28
C THR A 281 -23.05 -14.17 8.66
N SER A 282 -22.16 -15.13 8.92
CA SER A 282 -21.44 -15.17 10.19
C SER A 282 -20.43 -14.02 10.28
N ARG A 283 -20.17 -13.52 11.49
CA ARG A 283 -19.25 -12.42 11.78
C ARG A 283 -17.84 -12.65 11.22
N LEU A 284 -17.36 -13.90 11.24
CA LEU A 284 -16.06 -14.27 10.68
C LEU A 284 -16.09 -14.33 9.15
N ARG A 285 -17.18 -14.77 8.56
CA ARG A 285 -17.32 -14.82 7.10
C ARG A 285 -17.29 -13.42 6.49
N ASP A 286 -17.85 -12.43 7.17
CA ASP A 286 -17.79 -11.02 6.75
C ASP A 286 -16.34 -10.48 6.61
N LEU A 287 -15.38 -11.02 7.39
CA LEU A 287 -13.97 -10.63 7.27
C LEU A 287 -13.34 -11.05 5.95
N PHE A 288 -13.76 -12.19 5.42
CA PHE A 288 -13.14 -12.83 4.25
C PHE A 288 -13.98 -12.73 2.97
N THR A 289 -15.20 -12.18 3.05
CA THR A 289 -16.03 -12.00 1.84
C THR A 289 -15.44 -10.89 0.97
N PRO A 290 -15.10 -11.15 -0.30
CA PRO A 290 -14.63 -10.12 -1.22
C PRO A 290 -15.78 -9.18 -1.57
N GLY A 291 -15.56 -7.86 -1.49
CA GLY A 291 -16.57 -6.85 -1.82
C GLY A 291 -16.10 -5.43 -1.51
N ASP A 292 -16.90 -4.45 -1.92
CA ASP A 292 -16.71 -3.06 -1.54
C ASP A 292 -17.27 -2.84 -0.13
N ARG A 293 -16.36 -2.71 0.85
CA ARG A 293 -16.70 -2.55 2.27
C ARG A 293 -17.58 -1.33 2.55
N THR A 294 -17.43 -0.28 1.77
CA THR A 294 -18.23 0.93 1.92
C THR A 294 -19.70 0.66 1.58
N ILE A 295 -19.93 -0.12 0.53
CA ILE A 295 -21.27 -0.56 0.12
C ILE A 295 -21.85 -1.51 1.18
N ASP A 296 -21.05 -2.47 1.67
CA ASP A 296 -21.49 -3.43 2.68
C ASP A 296 -21.92 -2.74 3.99
N VAL A 297 -21.16 -1.72 4.45
CA VAL A 297 -21.51 -0.92 5.64
C VAL A 297 -22.81 -0.15 5.41
N ALA A 298 -22.98 0.45 4.22
CA ALA A 298 -24.20 1.19 3.88
C ALA A 298 -25.42 0.26 3.85
N HIS A 299 -25.33 -0.88 3.22
CA HIS A 299 -26.40 -1.89 3.20
C HIS A 299 -26.76 -2.36 4.60
N ARG A 300 -25.78 -2.58 5.47
CA ARG A 300 -26.00 -2.98 6.85
C ARG A 300 -26.69 -1.87 7.66
N ALA A 301 -26.31 -0.62 7.47
CA ALA A 301 -26.95 0.52 8.10
C ALA A 301 -28.41 0.68 7.66
N PHE A 302 -28.68 0.54 6.37
CA PHE A 302 -30.06 0.54 5.84
C PHE A 302 -30.88 -0.60 6.41
N ALA A 303 -30.37 -1.83 6.42
CA ALA A 303 -31.07 -2.98 6.98
C ALA A 303 -31.41 -2.80 8.47
N ILE A 304 -30.51 -2.19 9.24
CA ILE A 304 -30.78 -1.85 10.66
C ILE A 304 -31.92 -0.84 10.75
N ARG A 305 -31.94 0.22 9.92
CA ARG A 305 -32.99 1.23 9.91
C ARG A 305 -34.34 0.70 9.48
N ASP A 306 -34.35 -0.08 8.42
CA ASP A 306 -35.56 -0.67 7.89
C ASP A 306 -36.19 -1.64 8.92
N ALA A 307 -35.35 -2.45 9.61
CA ALA A 307 -35.83 -3.30 10.68
C ALA A 307 -36.35 -2.48 11.89
N ALA A 308 -35.68 -1.39 12.26
CA ALA A 308 -36.15 -0.48 13.31
C ALA A 308 -37.49 0.16 12.96
N LEU A 309 -37.67 0.59 11.69
CA LEU A 309 -38.95 1.14 11.20
C LEU A 309 -40.06 0.08 11.22
N ALA A 310 -39.79 -1.12 10.72
CA ALA A 310 -40.76 -2.22 10.76
C ALA A 310 -41.20 -2.58 12.18
N LEU A 311 -40.29 -2.53 13.16
CA LEU A 311 -40.63 -2.72 14.57
C LEU A 311 -41.45 -1.55 15.14
N ARG A 312 -41.28 -0.32 14.63
CA ARG A 312 -42.08 0.85 15.03
C ARG A 312 -43.50 0.75 14.52
N ASP A 313 -43.70 0.29 13.27
CA ASP A 313 -45.02 0.17 12.64
C ASP A 313 -45.88 -0.91 13.37
N ASP A 314 -45.26 -1.89 14.00
CA ASP A 314 -45.94 -2.90 14.84
C ASP A 314 -46.32 -2.37 16.25
N THR A 315 -46.04 -1.11 16.57
CA THR A 315 -46.35 -0.50 17.85
C THR A 315 -47.84 -0.11 17.92
N PRO A 316 -48.65 -0.53 18.90
CA PRO A 316 -50.03 -0.11 19.03
C PRO A 316 -50.19 1.39 19.20
N THR A 317 -51.05 2.04 18.39
CA THR A 317 -51.21 3.49 18.27
C THR A 317 -51.81 4.19 19.51
N ALA A 318 -52.00 3.53 20.62
CA ALA A 318 -52.64 4.15 21.78
C ALA A 318 -52.22 3.55 23.13
N VAL A 319 -51.08 4.04 23.62
CA VAL A 319 -50.94 4.22 25.10
C VAL A 319 -50.25 5.57 25.31
N PRO A 320 -50.86 6.50 26.05
CA PRO A 320 -50.17 7.71 26.46
C PRO A 320 -48.92 7.31 27.22
N ALA A 321 -47.78 7.88 26.81
CA ALA A 321 -46.51 7.64 27.46
C ALA A 321 -46.66 7.89 28.96
N SER A 322 -46.47 6.84 29.78
CA SER A 322 -46.34 7.02 31.22
C SER A 322 -45.19 8.01 31.44
N PRO A 323 -45.37 9.05 32.29
CA PRO A 323 -44.32 10.00 32.55
C PRO A 323 -43.08 9.21 33.02
N ALA A 324 -41.94 9.55 32.39
CA ALA A 324 -40.65 8.99 32.78
C ALA A 324 -40.45 9.26 34.28
N PRO A 325 -39.92 8.30 35.06
CA PRO A 325 -39.55 8.58 36.45
C PRO A 325 -38.55 9.74 36.45
N ASP A 326 -38.87 10.76 37.18
CA ASP A 326 -38.02 11.92 37.45
C ASP A 326 -36.69 11.44 38.03
N GLY A 327 -35.67 11.41 37.19
CA GLY A 327 -34.32 11.05 37.57
C GLY A 327 -33.35 11.68 36.58
N GLY A 328 -32.94 12.90 36.85
CA GLY A 328 -32.11 13.78 36.08
C GLY A 328 -30.69 13.25 35.80
N ALA A 329 -30.58 12.31 34.92
CA ALA A 329 -29.38 12.07 34.15
C ALA A 329 -29.75 12.33 32.68
N GLU A 330 -29.01 13.19 32.02
CA GLU A 330 -29.12 13.46 30.58
C GLU A 330 -29.02 12.10 29.83
N GLU A 331 -30.20 11.52 29.53
CA GLU A 331 -30.26 10.17 28.93
C GLU A 331 -29.58 10.24 27.58
N ASP A 332 -28.50 9.48 27.44
CA ASP A 332 -27.82 9.27 26.15
C ASP A 332 -28.85 8.73 25.13
N PRO A 333 -29.20 9.51 24.09
CA PRO A 333 -30.21 9.11 23.11
C PRO A 333 -29.86 7.79 22.39
N ALA A 334 -28.55 7.51 22.20
CA ALA A 334 -28.09 6.25 21.58
C ALA A 334 -28.33 5.06 22.51
N GLY A 335 -28.11 5.23 23.81
CA GLY A 335 -28.43 4.23 24.83
C GLY A 335 -29.93 3.95 24.91
N THR A 336 -30.75 4.97 24.79
CA THR A 336 -32.22 4.83 24.81
C THR A 336 -32.73 4.08 23.56
N GLU A 337 -32.19 4.40 22.36
CA GLU A 337 -32.52 3.66 21.14
C GLU A 337 -32.05 2.18 21.24
N ALA A 338 -30.85 1.93 21.77
CA ALA A 338 -30.34 0.57 21.95
C ALA A 338 -31.22 -0.27 22.89
N ARG A 339 -31.69 0.32 24.03
CA ARG A 339 -32.60 -0.34 24.95
C ARG A 339 -33.95 -0.64 24.31
N TRP A 340 -34.53 0.33 23.60
CA TRP A 340 -35.79 0.16 22.89
C TRP A 340 -35.70 -0.97 21.83
N LEU A 341 -34.69 -0.95 20.99
CA LEU A 341 -34.47 -1.99 19.97
C LEU A 341 -34.35 -3.39 20.59
N ARG A 342 -33.61 -3.50 21.70
CA ARG A 342 -33.47 -4.77 22.42
C ARG A 342 -34.82 -5.29 22.93
N LEU A 343 -35.62 -4.43 23.54
CA LEU A 343 -36.94 -4.81 24.04
C LEU A 343 -37.90 -5.18 22.91
N ALA A 344 -37.87 -4.43 21.82
CA ALA A 344 -38.68 -4.70 20.62
C ALA A 344 -38.34 -6.09 20.00
N VAL A 345 -37.04 -6.43 19.85
CA VAL A 345 -36.60 -7.75 19.41
C VAL A 345 -37.07 -8.84 20.36
N GLN A 346 -36.95 -8.63 21.69
CA GLN A 346 -37.40 -9.62 22.67
C GLN A 346 -38.93 -9.84 22.66
N GLN A 347 -39.71 -8.78 22.52
CA GLN A 347 -41.18 -8.88 22.41
C GLN A 347 -41.61 -9.56 21.13
N ARG A 348 -40.98 -9.22 20.00
CA ARG A 348 -41.24 -9.86 18.72
C ARG A 348 -40.95 -11.37 18.75
N ALA A 349 -39.85 -11.79 19.41
CA ALA A 349 -39.53 -13.21 19.60
C ALA A 349 -40.59 -13.96 20.43
N ARG A 350 -41.37 -13.24 21.25
CA ARG A 350 -42.50 -13.78 22.05
C ARG A 350 -43.86 -13.66 21.34
N GLY A 351 -43.90 -13.13 20.10
CA GLY A 351 -45.16 -12.87 19.42
C GLY A 351 -45.96 -11.68 19.97
N LEU A 352 -45.31 -10.82 20.75
CA LEU A 352 -45.90 -9.62 21.34
C LEU A 352 -45.61 -8.37 20.49
N PRO A 353 -46.50 -7.35 20.52
CA PRO A 353 -46.24 -6.10 19.82
C PRO A 353 -45.02 -5.38 20.42
N ALA A 354 -44.35 -4.54 19.58
CA ALA A 354 -43.22 -3.76 20.06
C ALA A 354 -43.61 -2.78 21.19
N PRO A 355 -42.67 -2.44 22.09
CA PRO A 355 -42.95 -1.50 23.17
C PRO A 355 -43.21 -0.10 22.63
N SER A 356 -43.98 0.73 23.37
CA SER A 356 -44.19 2.13 23.02
C SER A 356 -42.87 2.86 22.82
N LEU A 357 -42.81 3.71 21.73
CA LEU A 357 -41.60 4.48 21.41
C LEU A 357 -41.40 5.56 22.48
N PRO A 358 -40.21 5.67 23.10
CA PRO A 358 -39.90 6.75 24.01
C PRO A 358 -40.03 8.12 23.29
N ALA A 359 -40.61 9.10 23.95
CA ALA A 359 -40.83 10.46 23.40
C ALA A 359 -39.51 11.14 22.93
N THR A 360 -38.39 10.74 23.53
CA THR A 360 -37.04 11.21 23.15
C THR A 360 -36.59 10.69 21.80
N LEU A 361 -37.15 9.55 21.31
CA LEU A 361 -36.84 8.94 20.02
C LEU A 361 -37.82 9.30 18.90
N ASP A 362 -38.91 9.97 19.22
CA ASP A 362 -39.92 10.45 18.25
C ASP A 362 -39.40 11.59 17.38
N ARG A 363 -38.44 12.36 17.88
CA ARG A 363 -37.71 13.37 17.10
C ARG A 363 -36.62 12.64 16.35
N SER A 364 -36.61 12.78 15.02
CA SER A 364 -35.66 12.17 14.04
C SER A 364 -34.24 11.97 14.61
N VAL A 365 -34.05 10.89 15.35
CA VAL A 365 -32.75 10.51 15.90
C VAL A 365 -32.03 9.74 14.81
N GLY A 366 -30.89 10.24 14.35
CA GLY A 366 -30.11 9.67 13.24
C GLY A 366 -29.27 10.73 12.54
N GLY A 367 -28.43 10.31 11.64
CA GLY A 367 -27.61 11.22 10.85
C GLY A 367 -28.34 11.76 9.61
N ARG A 368 -28.07 13.01 9.25
CA ARG A 368 -28.58 13.62 8.01
C ARG A 368 -27.82 13.12 6.77
N THR A 369 -26.66 12.56 6.93
CA THR A 369 -25.84 11.99 5.88
C THR A 369 -25.54 10.51 6.19
N PRO A 370 -25.26 9.68 5.18
CA PRO A 370 -24.91 8.27 5.42
C PRO A 370 -23.74 8.08 6.41
N ARG A 371 -22.79 9.01 6.42
CA ARG A 371 -21.65 8.96 7.37
C ARG A 371 -22.08 9.27 8.79
N GLU A 372 -22.93 10.26 9.00
CA GLU A 372 -23.48 10.59 10.31
C GLU A 372 -24.36 9.45 10.83
N GLU A 373 -25.12 8.85 9.93
CA GLU A 373 -25.98 7.70 10.25
C GLU A 373 -25.15 6.49 10.73
N ILE A 374 -24.10 6.13 10.00
CA ILE A 374 -23.19 5.05 10.41
C ILE A 374 -22.54 5.39 11.77
N ALA A 375 -22.11 6.65 11.97
CA ALA A 375 -21.52 7.08 13.23
C ALA A 375 -22.53 6.99 14.40
N TRP A 376 -23.80 7.31 14.16
CA TRP A 376 -24.88 7.15 15.10
C TRP A 376 -25.13 5.68 15.45
N LEU A 377 -25.31 4.84 14.44
CA LEU A 377 -25.55 3.41 14.63
C LEU A 377 -24.39 2.71 15.35
N LEU A 378 -23.15 3.18 15.19
CA LEU A 378 -22.01 2.68 15.97
C LEU A 378 -22.13 3.00 17.45
N LYS A 379 -22.68 4.18 17.83
CA LYS A 379 -22.99 4.52 19.23
C LYS A 379 -24.09 3.62 19.78
N VAL A 380 -25.17 3.45 19.00
CA VAL A 380 -26.28 2.54 19.35
C VAL A 380 -25.77 1.11 19.54
N ALA A 381 -24.96 0.60 18.60
CA ALA A 381 -24.37 -0.73 18.70
C ALA A 381 -23.39 -0.90 19.87
N ALA A 382 -22.73 0.18 20.31
CA ALA A 382 -21.88 0.16 21.49
C ALA A 382 -22.68 0.00 22.78
N ALA A 383 -23.87 0.61 22.85
CA ALA A 383 -24.79 0.50 23.97
C ALA A 383 -25.67 -0.77 23.91
N TYR A 384 -25.79 -1.36 22.71
CA TYR A 384 -26.64 -2.55 22.50
C TYR A 384 -26.00 -3.79 23.12
N ARG A 385 -26.79 -4.52 23.96
CA ARG A 385 -26.42 -5.83 24.45
C ARG A 385 -27.21 -6.88 23.68
N PRO A 386 -26.55 -7.85 23.03
CA PRO A 386 -27.25 -8.92 22.30
C PRO A 386 -28.26 -9.64 23.16
N VAL A 387 -29.35 -10.06 22.54
CA VAL A 387 -30.36 -10.89 23.22
C VAL A 387 -29.79 -12.30 23.38
N GLU A 388 -29.64 -12.79 24.61
CA GLU A 388 -29.28 -14.18 24.83
C GLU A 388 -30.43 -15.06 24.33
N ASN A 389 -30.17 -15.91 23.34
CA ASN A 389 -31.11 -16.87 22.80
C ASN A 389 -31.35 -17.99 23.85
N THR A 390 -32.19 -17.73 24.82
CA THR A 390 -32.69 -18.76 25.71
C THR A 390 -33.72 -19.61 24.95
N GLY A 391 -33.25 -20.67 24.27
CA GLY A 391 -34.06 -21.81 23.91
C GLY A 391 -34.97 -21.75 22.69
N ALA A 392 -34.57 -21.14 21.57
CA ALA A 392 -35.21 -21.39 20.27
C ALA A 392 -34.52 -22.56 19.58
N ALA A 393 -35.13 -23.74 19.61
CA ALA A 393 -34.72 -24.89 18.82
C ALA A 393 -34.60 -24.49 17.35
N ARG A 394 -33.42 -24.72 16.74
CA ARG A 394 -33.23 -24.59 15.31
C ARG A 394 -34.31 -25.35 14.55
N PRO A 395 -35.08 -24.74 13.64
CA PRO A 395 -35.96 -25.50 12.78
C PRO A 395 -35.12 -26.48 11.97
N ARG A 396 -35.42 -27.77 12.08
CA ARG A 396 -34.86 -28.84 11.27
C ARG A 396 -35.18 -28.49 9.80
N GLN A 397 -34.18 -28.30 8.97
CA GLN A 397 -34.34 -28.24 7.51
C GLN A 397 -34.93 -29.58 7.07
N PRO A 398 -35.98 -29.58 6.22
CA PRO A 398 -36.44 -30.80 5.59
C PRO A 398 -35.35 -31.27 4.61
N SER A 399 -34.93 -32.53 4.78
CA SER A 399 -34.03 -33.21 3.84
C SER A 399 -34.79 -33.40 2.52
N VAL A 400 -34.38 -32.64 1.49
CA VAL A 400 -34.80 -32.93 0.11
C VAL A 400 -33.95 -34.11 -0.38
N ARG A 401 -34.63 -35.20 -0.63
CA ARG A 401 -34.13 -36.37 -1.38
C ARG A 401 -34.10 -36.08 -2.87
#